data_bafdda7cbe502b31b35e6027adab5c5b
#
_entry.id   bafdda7cbe502b31b35e6027adab5c5b
#
_cell.length_a   1.000
_cell.length_b   1.000
_cell.length_c   1.000
_cell.angle_alpha   90.00
_cell.angle_beta   90.00
_cell.angle_gamma   90.00
#
_symmetry.space_group_name_H-M   'P 1'
#
loop_
_entity.id
_entity.type
_entity.pdbx_description
1 polymer ?
#
loop_
_entity_poly.entity_id
_entity_poly.type
_entity_poly.pdbx_seq_one_letter_code
_entity_poly.pdbx_strand_id
1 'polypeptide(L)'
;NGQVATTVSLCEIDLSTMHFKGLSLHVVFMLIPMLHNFKREQHGEILRNITKIAEAGDLKPLLDEQQFSIENVGEAYARLESGNAIGKVVVEN
;
A
#
# COMPACT_ATOMS: atom_id res chain seq x y z
N ASN A 1 -16.16 10.37 -15.09
CA ASN A 1 -15.93 8.95 -14.77
C ASN A 1 -14.51 8.76 -14.25
N GLY A 2 -14.34 8.14 -13.11
CA GLY A 2 -13.04 7.88 -12.51
C GLY A 2 -13.04 6.58 -11.75
N GLN A 3 -11.83 6.10 -11.41
CA GLN A 3 -11.60 4.89 -10.64
C GLN A 3 -10.99 5.27 -9.28
N VAL A 4 -11.52 4.72 -8.21
CA VAL A 4 -11.00 4.87 -6.85
C VAL A 4 -10.70 3.46 -6.34
N ALA A 5 -9.53 3.25 -5.78
CA ALA A 5 -9.16 1.99 -5.16
C ALA A 5 -8.77 2.21 -3.70
N THR A 6 -9.18 1.31 -2.83
CA THR A 6 -8.77 1.28 -1.44
C THR A 6 -8.32 -0.12 -1.03
N THR A 7 -7.30 -0.19 -0.20
CA THR A 7 -6.81 -1.45 0.39
C THR A 7 -7.33 -1.67 1.80
N VAL A 8 -7.89 -0.63 2.42
CA VAL A 8 -8.51 -0.69 3.75
C VAL A 8 -9.79 0.13 3.72
N SER A 9 -10.94 -0.51 3.90
CA SER A 9 -12.25 0.13 3.84
C SER A 9 -13.17 -0.32 4.97
N LEU A 10 -12.70 -0.19 6.20
CA LEU A 10 -13.48 -0.46 7.38
C LEU A 10 -14.18 0.84 7.84
N CYS A 11 -15.01 1.40 6.98
CA CYS A 11 -15.69 2.68 7.23
C CYS A 11 -17.09 2.70 6.62
N GLU A 12 -17.93 3.51 7.19
CA GLU A 12 -19.20 3.90 6.57
C GLU A 12 -18.96 5.15 5.72
N ILE A 13 -19.41 5.13 4.47
CA ILE A 13 -19.24 6.25 3.55
C ILE A 13 -20.56 6.61 2.87
N ASP A 14 -20.74 7.91 2.65
CA ASP A 14 -21.80 8.44 1.79
C ASP A 14 -21.34 8.36 0.31
N LEU A 15 -22.07 7.59 -0.48
CA LEU A 15 -21.78 7.39 -1.90
C LEU A 15 -22.28 8.52 -2.79
N SER A 16 -22.91 9.56 -2.26
CA SER A 16 -23.50 10.64 -3.06
C SER A 16 -22.50 11.28 -4.03
N THR A 17 -21.28 11.58 -3.56
CA THR A 17 -20.23 12.14 -4.41
C THR A 17 -19.84 11.17 -5.54
N MET A 18 -19.79 9.88 -5.27
CA MET A 18 -19.48 8.87 -6.28
C MET A 18 -20.59 8.78 -7.32
N HIS A 19 -21.84 8.82 -6.88
CA HIS A 19 -23.02 8.81 -7.73
C HIS A 19 -23.00 10.00 -8.73
N PHE A 20 -22.86 11.22 -8.22
CA PHE A 20 -22.87 12.43 -9.05
C PHE A 20 -21.68 12.54 -10.01
N LYS A 21 -20.56 11.92 -9.68
CA LYS A 21 -19.34 11.92 -10.52
C LYS A 21 -19.17 10.66 -11.38
N GLY A 22 -20.09 9.71 -11.27
CA GLY A 22 -20.02 8.45 -12.00
C GLY A 22 -18.72 7.67 -11.70
N LEU A 23 -18.33 7.59 -10.42
CA LEU A 23 -17.09 6.94 -10.02
C LEU A 23 -17.28 5.43 -9.78
N SER A 24 -16.25 4.65 -10.05
CA SER A 24 -16.15 3.24 -9.64
C SER A 24 -15.27 3.13 -8.39
N LEU A 25 -15.72 2.34 -7.41
CA LEU A 25 -14.94 2.03 -6.20
C LEU A 25 -14.51 0.57 -6.23
N HIS A 26 -13.22 0.35 -6.08
CA HIS A 26 -12.62 -0.98 -5.98
C HIS A 26 -12.06 -1.17 -4.57
N VAL A 27 -12.57 -2.15 -3.86
CA VAL A 27 -12.01 -2.61 -2.58
C VAL A 27 -11.08 -3.78 -2.86
N VAL A 28 -9.80 -3.60 -2.55
CA VAL A 28 -8.77 -4.61 -2.78
C VAL A 28 -8.34 -5.22 -1.45
N PHE A 29 -8.73 -6.46 -1.22
CA PHE A 29 -8.29 -7.23 -0.08
C PHE A 29 -7.30 -8.32 -0.55
N MET A 30 -6.04 -7.97 -0.56
CA MET A 30 -4.96 -8.80 -1.13
C MET A 30 -4.78 -10.16 -0.44
N LEU A 31 -5.30 -10.33 0.76
CA LEU A 31 -5.18 -11.58 1.51
C LEU A 31 -6.14 -12.68 1.05
N ILE A 32 -7.18 -12.36 0.28
CA ILE A 32 -8.19 -13.35 -0.16
C ILE A 32 -7.57 -14.59 -0.81
N PRO A 33 -6.63 -14.47 -1.78
CA PRO A 33 -6.01 -15.66 -2.38
C PRO A 33 -5.26 -16.53 -1.37
N MET A 34 -4.66 -15.91 -0.36
CA MET A 34 -3.94 -16.64 0.70
C MET A 34 -4.91 -17.32 1.67
N LEU A 35 -5.97 -16.64 2.09
CA LEU A 35 -6.96 -17.15 3.04
C LEU A 35 -7.75 -18.34 2.45
N HIS A 36 -8.05 -18.30 1.17
CA HIS A 36 -8.84 -19.32 0.49
C HIS A 36 -7.99 -20.29 -0.35
N ASN A 37 -6.67 -20.20 -0.27
CA ASN A 37 -5.74 -21.01 -1.06
C ASN A 37 -6.11 -21.06 -2.56
N PHE A 38 -6.40 -19.89 -3.11
CA PHE A 38 -6.89 -19.74 -4.49
C PHE A 38 -6.03 -18.76 -5.27
N LYS A 39 -5.48 -19.20 -6.40
CA LYS A 39 -4.66 -18.36 -7.30
C LYS A 39 -3.52 -17.61 -6.60
N ARG A 40 -2.86 -18.25 -5.65
CA ARG A 40 -1.74 -17.65 -4.89
C ARG A 40 -0.54 -17.30 -5.77
N GLU A 41 -0.36 -18.02 -6.86
CA GLU A 41 0.67 -17.77 -7.87
C GLU A 41 0.57 -16.37 -8.48
N GLN A 42 -0.61 -15.77 -8.52
CA GLN A 42 -0.81 -14.41 -9.02
C GLN A 42 -0.06 -13.36 -8.19
N HIS A 43 0.10 -13.56 -6.88
CA HIS A 43 0.90 -12.67 -6.05
C HIS A 43 2.37 -12.67 -6.47
N GLY A 44 2.92 -13.83 -6.76
CA GLY A 44 4.29 -13.95 -7.27
C GLY A 44 4.46 -13.28 -8.64
N GLU A 45 3.45 -13.40 -9.49
CA GLU A 45 3.46 -12.75 -10.80
C GLU A 45 3.37 -11.22 -10.69
N ILE A 46 2.50 -10.71 -9.82
CA ILE A 46 2.40 -9.28 -9.52
C ILE A 46 3.75 -8.75 -9.03
N LEU A 47 4.39 -9.42 -8.07
CA LEU A 47 5.69 -9.00 -7.55
C LEU A 47 6.78 -8.99 -8.63
N ARG A 48 6.83 -10.02 -9.49
CA ARG A 48 7.78 -10.04 -10.62
C ARG A 48 7.57 -8.87 -11.60
N ASN A 49 6.32 -8.49 -11.83
CA ASN A 49 6.01 -7.36 -12.71
C ASN A 49 6.35 -6.02 -12.05
N ILE A 50 6.07 -5.87 -10.75
CA ILE A 50 6.47 -4.69 -9.98
C ILE A 50 7.99 -4.53 -9.96
N THR A 51 8.74 -5.62 -9.79
CA THR A 51 10.21 -5.61 -9.84
C THR A 51 10.72 -5.02 -11.17
N LYS A 52 10.17 -5.45 -12.29
CA LYS A 52 10.56 -4.91 -13.62
C LYS A 52 10.30 -3.41 -13.73
N ILE A 53 9.16 -2.94 -13.23
CA ILE A 53 8.79 -1.52 -13.25
C ILE A 53 9.74 -0.71 -12.34
N ALA A 54 10.09 -1.26 -11.17
CA ALA A 54 11.02 -0.62 -10.25
C ALA A 54 12.45 -0.56 -10.82
N GLU A 55 12.93 -1.64 -11.43
CA GLU A 55 14.26 -1.71 -12.07
C GLU A 55 14.35 -0.76 -13.27
N ALA A 56 13.26 -0.55 -14.01
CA ALA A 56 13.17 0.45 -15.07
C ALA A 56 13.18 1.91 -14.56
N GLY A 57 13.02 2.11 -13.25
CA GLY A 57 12.96 3.43 -12.61
C GLY A 57 11.59 4.11 -12.68
N ASP A 58 10.56 3.41 -13.18
CA ASP A 58 9.20 3.92 -13.33
C ASP A 58 8.40 3.85 -12.03
N LEU A 59 8.87 3.09 -11.04
CA LEU A 59 8.32 3.01 -9.70
C LEU A 59 9.40 3.33 -8.67
N LYS A 60 9.23 4.44 -7.95
CA LYS A 60 10.11 4.84 -6.86
C LYS A 60 9.27 5.02 -5.59
N PRO A 61 9.53 4.25 -4.51
CA PRO A 61 8.87 4.48 -3.25
C PRO A 61 9.30 5.83 -2.67
N LEU A 62 8.33 6.56 -2.11
CA LEU A 62 8.65 7.70 -1.28
C LEU A 62 9.09 7.20 0.08
N LEU A 63 10.30 7.54 0.50
CA LEU A 63 10.83 7.20 1.81
C LEU A 63 10.73 8.40 2.75
N ASP A 64 10.48 8.11 4.04
CA ASP A 64 10.56 9.13 5.08
C ASP A 64 12.00 9.66 5.18
N GLU A 65 12.14 10.92 5.59
CA GLU A 65 13.45 11.57 5.71
C GLU A 65 14.33 10.96 6.80
N GLN A 66 13.73 10.28 7.79
CA GLN A 66 14.46 9.64 8.87
C GLN A 66 14.75 8.17 8.51
N GLN A 67 16.01 7.80 8.67
CA GLN A 67 16.49 6.44 8.50
C GLN A 67 16.84 5.85 9.86
N PHE A 68 16.56 4.56 10.02
CA PHE A 68 16.75 3.85 11.28
C PHE A 68 17.58 2.59 11.04
N SER A 69 18.44 2.25 11.98
CA SER A 69 19.09 0.95 12.04
C SER A 69 18.21 -0.07 12.78
N ILE A 70 18.55 -1.33 12.67
CA ILE A 70 17.82 -2.39 13.39
C ILE A 70 17.88 -2.20 14.91
N GLU A 71 18.97 -1.64 15.43
CA GLU A 71 19.13 -1.35 16.87
C GLU A 71 18.12 -0.30 17.35
N ASN A 72 17.71 0.59 16.45
CA ASN A 72 16.79 1.69 16.73
C ASN A 72 15.36 1.44 16.21
N VAL A 73 15.00 0.17 16.00
CA VAL A 73 13.68 -0.20 15.46
C VAL A 73 12.51 0.36 16.28
N GLY A 74 12.68 0.52 17.60
CA GLY A 74 11.67 1.15 18.47
C GLY A 74 11.37 2.60 18.09
N GLU A 75 12.41 3.37 17.71
CA GLU A 75 12.25 4.74 17.23
C GLU A 75 11.56 4.80 15.87
N ALA A 76 11.82 3.82 14.98
CA ALA A 76 11.12 3.68 13.72
C ALA A 76 9.62 3.47 13.91
N TYR A 77 9.23 2.62 14.85
CA TYR A 77 7.83 2.43 15.22
C TYR A 77 7.21 3.71 15.80
N ALA A 78 7.91 4.38 16.71
CA ALA A 78 7.44 5.64 17.27
C ALA A 78 7.24 6.70 16.18
N ARG A 79 8.16 6.78 15.20
CA ARG A 79 8.04 7.67 14.04
C ARG A 79 6.78 7.36 13.23
N LEU A 80 6.51 6.08 12.96
CA LEU A 80 5.33 5.64 12.23
C LEU A 80 4.03 5.98 13.00
N GLU A 81 3.99 5.68 14.29
CA GLU A 81 2.81 5.91 15.15
C GLU A 81 2.53 7.39 15.37
N SER A 82 3.53 8.25 15.31
CA SER A 82 3.37 9.70 15.45
C SER A 82 2.47 10.34 14.38
N GLY A 83 2.27 9.65 13.23
CA GLY A 83 1.55 10.19 12.08
C GLY A 83 2.31 11.27 11.30
N ASN A 84 3.54 11.60 11.69
CA ASN A 84 4.36 12.64 11.05
C ASN A 84 5.26 12.11 9.92
N ALA A 85 5.34 10.79 9.74
CA ALA A 85 6.12 10.20 8.66
C ALA A 85 5.48 10.50 7.29
N ILE A 86 6.31 10.91 6.34
CA ILE A 86 5.90 11.12 4.95
C ILE A 86 6.58 10.06 4.08
N GLY A 87 5.80 9.13 3.58
CA GLY A 87 6.32 7.98 2.84
C GLY A 87 6.52 6.76 3.73
N LYS A 88 7.47 5.92 3.37
CA LYS A 88 7.77 4.66 4.08
C LYS A 88 8.87 4.85 5.09
N VAL A 89 8.61 4.49 6.34
CA VAL A 89 9.66 4.38 7.37
C VAL A 89 10.45 3.10 7.09
N VAL A 90 11.76 3.21 6.97
CA VAL A 90 12.67 2.11 6.60
C VAL A 90 13.63 1.86 7.76
N VAL A 91 13.86 0.59 8.02
CA VAL A 91 14.88 0.09 8.94
C VAL A 91 15.93 -0.66 8.12
N GLU A 92 17.18 -0.24 8.25
CA GLU A 92 18.32 -0.87 7.57
C GLU A 92 19.03 -1.85 8.52
N ASN A 93 19.54 -2.93 7.93
CA ASN A 93 20.28 -3.98 8.64
C ASN A 93 21.78 -3.80 8.42
#